data_48b7e68be685cb27ced4c7a600d3f5d4
#
_entry.id   48b7e68be685cb27ced4c7a600d3f5d4
#
_cell.length_a   1.000
_cell.length_b   1.000
_cell.length_c   1.000
_cell.angle_alpha   90.00
_cell.angle_beta   90.00
_cell.angle_gamma   90.00
#
_symmetry.space_group_name_H-M   'P 1'
#
loop_
_entity.id
_entity.type
_entity.pdbx_description
1 polymer ?
#
loop_
_entity_poly.entity_id
_entity_poly.type
_entity_poly.pdbx_seq_one_letter_code
_entity_poly.pdbx_strand_id
1 'polypeptide(L)' 'TVEIDHIVPYSLAPEIGNELANLEMLPKSLNRQKSNRVNERQLAHARTLLAAGLLTADSFAKVELQAH' A
#
# COMPACT_ATOMS: atom_id res chain seq x y z
N THR A 1 -14.86 -5.04 14.89
CA THR A 1 -15.07 -4.31 13.65
C THR A 1 -13.83 -4.34 12.78
N VAL A 2 -13.99 -4.63 11.51
CA VAL A 2 -12.89 -4.62 10.55
C VAL A 2 -13.16 -3.57 9.49
N GLU A 3 -12.07 -3.05 8.93
CA GLU A 3 -12.14 -2.08 7.84
C GLU A 3 -11.31 -2.60 6.66
N ILE A 4 -11.69 -2.22 5.47
CA ILE A 4 -10.89 -2.49 4.26
C ILE A 4 -9.82 -1.41 4.20
N ASP A 5 -8.58 -1.85 4.01
CA ASP A 5 -7.44 -0.96 3.98
C ASP A 5 -6.56 -1.24 2.76
N HIS A 6 -5.84 -0.22 2.33
CA HIS A 6 -4.87 -0.34 1.24
C HIS A 6 -3.52 -0.76 1.81
N ILE A 7 -2.94 -1.82 1.26
CA ILE A 7 -1.61 -2.27 1.69
C ILE A 7 -0.57 -1.20 1.32
N VAL A 8 -0.54 -0.80 0.05
CA VAL A 8 0.20 0.39 -0.39
C VAL A 8 -0.74 1.58 -0.28
N PRO A 9 -0.35 2.66 0.42
CA PRO A 9 -1.26 3.79 0.65
C PRO A 9 -1.84 4.37 -0.63
N TYR A 10 -3.13 4.63 -0.61
CA TYR A 10 -3.85 5.20 -1.74
C TYR A 10 -3.22 6.51 -2.23
N SER A 11 -2.78 7.34 -1.30
CA SER A 11 -2.19 8.64 -1.63
C SER A 11 -0.91 8.52 -2.48
N LEU A 12 -0.21 7.38 -2.36
CA LEU A 12 1.02 7.14 -3.10
C LEU A 12 0.77 6.44 -4.44
N ALA A 13 -0.31 5.71 -4.55
CA ALA A 13 -0.59 4.88 -5.71
C ALA A 13 -2.10 4.86 -6.00
N PRO A 14 -2.69 5.97 -6.44
CA PRO A 14 -4.14 6.03 -6.70
C PRO A 14 -4.59 5.08 -7.81
N GLU A 15 -3.71 4.71 -8.72
CA GLU A 15 -4.04 3.80 -9.82
C GLU A 15 -4.45 2.41 -9.34
N ILE A 16 -4.05 2.00 -8.12
CA ILE A 16 -4.42 0.72 -7.54
C ILE A 16 -5.42 0.85 -6.39
N GLY A 17 -6.12 1.98 -6.33
CA GLY A 17 -7.09 2.23 -5.26
C GLY A 17 -8.19 1.19 -5.18
N ASN A 18 -8.63 0.64 -6.32
CA ASN A 18 -9.66 -0.39 -6.38
C ASN A 18 -9.10 -1.77 -6.70
N GLU A 19 -7.77 -1.94 -6.70
CA GLU A 19 -7.14 -3.21 -7.01
C GLU A 19 -7.23 -4.14 -5.80
N LEU A 20 -7.92 -5.27 -5.97
CA LEU A 20 -8.09 -6.24 -4.88
C LEU A 20 -6.77 -6.73 -4.32
N ALA A 21 -5.75 -6.86 -5.17
CA ALA A 21 -4.42 -7.29 -4.74
C ALA A 21 -3.77 -6.32 -3.75
N ASN A 22 -4.28 -5.09 -3.65
CA ASN A 22 -3.76 -4.07 -2.74
C ASN A 22 -4.68 -3.82 -1.54
N LEU A 23 -5.73 -4.62 -1.37
CA LEU A 23 -6.67 -4.42 -0.28
C LEU A 23 -6.49 -5.51 0.78
N GLU A 24 -6.70 -5.14 2.03
CA GLU A 24 -6.72 -6.09 3.13
C GLU A 24 -7.76 -5.67 4.16
N MET A 25 -8.21 -6.63 4.96
CA MET A 25 -9.14 -6.35 6.04
C MET A 25 -8.37 -6.28 7.35
N LEU A 26 -8.50 -5.16 8.05
CA LEU A 26 -7.83 -4.95 9.33
C LEU A 26 -8.84 -4.62 10.41
N PRO A 27 -8.59 -5.06 11.66
CA PRO A 27 -9.34 -4.53 12.80
C PRO A 27 -9.18 -3.00 12.85
N LYS A 28 -10.26 -2.31 13.19
CA LYS A 28 -10.26 -0.85 13.23
C LYS A 28 -9.15 -0.29 14.10
N SER A 29 -8.86 -0.94 15.23
CA SER A 29 -7.80 -0.50 16.13
C SER A 29 -6.42 -0.52 15.48
N LEU A 30 -6.14 -1.55 14.67
CA LEU A 30 -4.86 -1.66 13.95
C LEU A 30 -4.77 -0.64 12.83
N ASN A 31 -5.88 -0.39 12.15
CA ASN A 31 -5.90 0.59 11.06
C ASN A 31 -5.57 1.99 11.58
N ARG A 32 -6.08 2.33 12.76
CA ARG A 32 -5.78 3.63 13.40
C ARG A 32 -4.33 3.79 13.82
N GLN A 33 -3.63 2.67 14.05
CA GLN A 33 -2.23 2.68 14.45
C GLN A 33 -1.28 2.83 13.28
N LYS A 34 -1.77 2.69 12.05
CA LYS A 34 -0.92 2.80 10.88
C LYS A 34 -0.45 4.25 10.74
N SER A 35 0.85 4.42 10.60
CA SER A 35 1.44 5.72 10.31
C SER A 35 1.43 5.97 8.80
N ASN A 36 1.77 7.19 8.40
CA ASN A 36 1.95 7.53 6.99
C ASN A 36 3.23 6.94 6.41
N ARG A 37 4.03 6.28 7.23
CA ARG A 37 5.25 5.63 6.78
C ARG A 37 4.94 4.28 6.16
N VAL A 38 5.74 3.93 5.17
CA VAL A 38 5.69 2.62 4.52
C VAL A 38 6.67 1.71 5.23
N ASN A 39 6.19 0.57 5.74
CA ASN A 39 7.04 -0.44 6.35
C ASN A 39 7.56 -1.41 5.29
N GLU A 40 8.44 -2.34 5.70
CA GLU A 40 9.06 -3.29 4.77
C GLU A 40 8.03 -4.22 4.12
N ARG A 41 6.98 -4.60 4.84
CA ARG A 41 5.91 -5.43 4.29
C ARG A 41 5.19 -4.72 3.16
N GLN A 42 4.88 -3.45 3.35
CA GLN A 42 4.24 -2.64 2.32
C GLN A 42 5.16 -2.44 1.11
N LEU A 43 6.45 -2.21 1.35
CA LEU A 43 7.42 -2.05 0.27
C LEU A 43 7.57 -3.34 -0.54
N ALA A 44 7.64 -4.48 0.14
CA ALA A 44 7.72 -5.78 -0.54
C ALA A 44 6.47 -6.03 -1.39
N HIS A 45 5.31 -5.67 -0.86
CA HIS A 45 4.06 -5.81 -1.61
C HIS A 45 4.05 -4.89 -2.84
N ALA A 46 4.55 -3.67 -2.70
CA ALA A 46 4.68 -2.74 -3.81
C ALA A 46 5.58 -3.29 -4.92
N ARG A 47 6.68 -3.96 -4.55
CA ARG A 47 7.55 -4.62 -5.54
C ARG A 47 6.80 -5.70 -6.30
N THR A 48 6.00 -6.49 -5.60
CA THR A 48 5.18 -7.53 -6.22
C THR A 48 4.18 -6.92 -7.20
N LEU A 49 3.51 -5.84 -6.81
CA LEU A 49 2.56 -5.16 -7.68
C LEU A 49 3.24 -4.52 -8.89
N LEU A 50 4.43 -3.98 -8.71
CA LEU A 50 5.22 -3.42 -9.81
C LEU A 50 5.57 -4.51 -10.82
N ALA A 51 6.05 -5.66 -10.33
CA ALA A 51 6.41 -6.79 -11.17
C ALA A 51 5.21 -7.35 -11.93
N ALA A 52 4.02 -7.27 -11.34
CA ALA A 52 2.77 -7.72 -11.96
C ALA A 52 2.21 -6.71 -12.97
N GLY A 53 2.81 -5.52 -13.08
CA GLY A 53 2.33 -4.49 -13.99
C GLY A 53 1.14 -3.70 -13.46
N LEU A 54 0.81 -3.84 -12.18
CA LEU A 54 -0.33 -3.14 -11.57
C LEU A 54 0.07 -1.78 -11.00
N LEU A 55 1.32 -1.61 -10.62
CA LEU A 55 1.82 -0.39 -10.01
C LEU A 55 2.79 0.29 -10.98
N THR A 56 2.65 1.61 -11.14
CA THR A 56 3.56 2.35 -12.01
C THR A 56 4.92 2.56 -11.34
N ALA A 57 5.96 2.76 -12.16
CA ALA A 57 7.29 3.05 -11.65
C ALA A 57 7.32 4.36 -10.85
N ASP A 58 6.55 5.35 -11.28
CA ASP A 58 6.46 6.64 -10.55
C ASP A 58 5.88 6.46 -9.16
N SER A 59 4.79 5.68 -9.05
CA SER A 59 4.18 5.40 -7.75
C SER A 59 5.11 4.55 -6.87
N PHE A 60 5.81 3.60 -7.46
CA PHE A 60 6.77 2.79 -6.72
C PHE A 60 7.89 3.66 -6.14
N ALA A 61 8.39 4.63 -6.90
CA ALA A 61 9.40 5.55 -6.41
C ALA A 61 8.91 6.35 -5.18
N LYS A 62 7.65 6.77 -5.20
CA LYS A 62 7.05 7.45 -4.04
C LYS A 62 6.98 6.54 -2.83
N VAL A 63 6.64 5.28 -3.04
CA VAL A 63 6.59 4.28 -1.94
C VAL A 63 7.97 4.09 -1.35
N GLU A 64 9.01 3.98 -2.18
CA GLU A 64 10.38 3.84 -1.71
C GLU A 64 10.82 5.05 -0.87
N LEU A 65 10.45 6.25 -1.29
CA LEU A 65 10.79 7.46 -0.54
C LEU A 65 10.15 7.46 0.85
N GLN A 66 8.94 6.95 0.97
CA GLN A 66 8.24 6.89 2.26
C GLN A 66 8.75 5.76 3.16
N ALA A 67 9.50 4.82 2.60
CA ALA A 67 10.03 3.68 3.35
C ALA A 67 11.30 4.02 4.14
N HIS A 68 11.82 5.22 3.99
CA HIS A 68 13.07 5.65 4.65
C HIS A 68 12.83 6.56 5.83
#